data_d5ba52e766f3370b2a1e4e4db1b97988
#
_entry.id   d5ba52e766f3370b2a1e4e4db1b97988
#
_cell.length_a   1.000
_cell.length_b   1.000
_cell.length_c   1.000
_cell.angle_alpha   90.00
_cell.angle_beta   90.00
_cell.angle_gamma   90.00
#
_symmetry.space_group_name_H-M   'P 1'
#
loop_
_entity.id
_entity.type
_entity.pdbx_description
1 polymer ?
#
loop_
_entity_poly.entity_id
_entity_poly.type
_entity_poly.pdbx_seq_one_letter_code
_entity_poly.pdbx_strand_id
1 'polypeptide(L)'
;MEKLQEVVRALRRAGGIVNDSCGMHVHVDASKHTPQSLKNVLSIMYSKEDILFAALKVNPARIDSYCQAVDEPILEEIRKLPSGASMDQLKDRWYQGRDGSDYHYHSSRYRACNMHSVFYHGTIEWRLFNSTLHAGEAKANIILAMAISAQGINQKYTQFRKTPIGDNPAFTFRTFLLRLGLIGPEYKNVRMHLLKNLPGDKAWRHDKSLYLSNQPRPRTDEAR
;
A
#
# COMPACT_ATOMS: atom_id res chain seq x y z
N MET A 1 2.29 -5.98 -18.45
CA MET A 1 1.48 -4.80 -18.03
C MET A 1 0.71 -4.18 -19.19
N GLU A 2 1.26 -4.13 -20.41
CA GLU A 2 0.57 -3.57 -21.59
C GLU A 2 -0.73 -4.27 -21.90
N LYS A 3 -0.72 -5.60 -21.99
CA LYS A 3 -1.95 -6.42 -22.23
C LYS A 3 -3.07 -6.11 -21.24
N LEU A 4 -2.75 -5.97 -19.93
CA LEU A 4 -3.74 -5.58 -18.95
C LEU A 4 -4.35 -4.19 -19.25
N GLN A 5 -3.50 -3.24 -19.60
CA GLN A 5 -3.96 -1.89 -19.94
C GLN A 5 -4.82 -1.87 -21.21
N GLU A 6 -4.52 -2.73 -22.18
CA GLU A 6 -5.34 -2.94 -23.38
C GLU A 6 -6.72 -3.48 -23.03
N VAL A 7 -6.78 -4.52 -22.18
CA VAL A 7 -8.05 -5.10 -21.70
C VAL A 7 -8.89 -4.03 -20.99
N VAL A 8 -8.31 -3.28 -20.06
CA VAL A 8 -9.02 -2.21 -19.33
C VAL A 8 -9.55 -1.14 -20.28
N ARG A 9 -8.76 -0.75 -21.30
CA ARG A 9 -9.22 0.20 -22.32
C ARG A 9 -10.34 -0.38 -23.19
N ALA A 10 -10.25 -1.67 -23.55
CA ALA A 10 -11.28 -2.35 -24.32
C ALA A 10 -12.61 -2.41 -23.56
N LEU A 11 -12.57 -2.80 -22.28
CA LEU A 11 -13.75 -2.81 -21.41
C LEU A 11 -14.41 -1.42 -21.32
N ARG A 12 -13.62 -0.36 -21.14
CA ARG A 12 -14.14 1.02 -21.13
C ARG A 12 -14.78 1.40 -22.45
N ARG A 13 -14.16 1.06 -23.60
CA ARG A 13 -14.70 1.35 -24.93
C ARG A 13 -15.99 0.58 -25.22
N ALA A 14 -16.12 -0.62 -24.65
CA ALA A 14 -17.32 -1.45 -24.75
C ALA A 14 -18.48 -0.95 -23.85
N GLY A 15 -18.34 0.20 -23.17
CA GLY A 15 -19.37 0.75 -22.29
C GLY A 15 -19.38 0.16 -20.88
N GLY A 16 -18.32 -0.54 -20.46
CA GLY A 16 -18.19 -1.02 -19.09
C GLY A 16 -18.28 0.11 -18.08
N ILE A 17 -18.94 -0.14 -16.96
CA ILE A 17 -19.08 0.79 -15.83
C ILE A 17 -18.49 0.18 -14.55
N VAL A 18 -18.09 1.03 -13.63
CA VAL A 18 -17.69 0.66 -12.26
C VAL A 18 -18.55 1.44 -11.27
N ASN A 19 -18.82 0.83 -10.12
CA ASN A 19 -19.57 1.45 -9.04
C ASN A 19 -18.95 1.09 -7.69
N ASP A 20 -19.55 1.57 -6.60
CA ASP A 20 -19.04 1.40 -5.24
C ASP A 20 -19.08 -0.05 -4.74
N SER A 21 -19.86 -0.93 -5.36
CA SER A 21 -19.89 -2.36 -5.04
C SER A 21 -18.71 -3.13 -5.64
N CYS A 22 -18.01 -2.54 -6.60
CA CYS A 22 -16.90 -3.16 -7.30
C CYS A 22 -15.57 -2.86 -6.60
N GLY A 23 -14.68 -3.84 -6.55
CA GLY A 23 -13.30 -3.68 -6.10
C GLY A 23 -12.31 -4.31 -7.07
N MET A 24 -11.10 -3.81 -7.07
CA MET A 24 -9.98 -4.43 -7.77
C MET A 24 -9.11 -5.16 -6.74
N HIS A 25 -8.92 -6.46 -6.93
CA HIS A 25 -8.02 -7.24 -6.10
C HIS A 25 -6.76 -7.56 -6.87
N VAL A 26 -5.62 -7.52 -6.16
CA VAL A 26 -4.31 -7.88 -6.71
C VAL A 26 -3.74 -9.01 -5.87
N HIS A 27 -3.48 -10.16 -6.50
CA HIS A 27 -2.80 -11.27 -5.87
C HIS A 27 -1.32 -11.25 -6.24
N VAL A 28 -0.46 -11.24 -5.24
CA VAL A 28 0.99 -11.33 -5.39
C VAL A 28 1.45 -12.66 -4.83
N ASP A 29 2.20 -13.42 -5.61
CA ASP A 29 2.75 -14.71 -5.21
C ASP A 29 3.52 -14.60 -3.88
N ALA A 30 3.17 -15.43 -2.90
CA ALA A 30 3.78 -15.45 -1.58
C ALA A 30 4.90 -16.50 -1.43
N SER A 31 5.23 -17.27 -2.48
CA SER A 31 6.20 -18.37 -2.40
C SER A 31 7.60 -17.94 -1.98
N LYS A 32 7.96 -16.66 -2.22
CA LYS A 32 9.24 -16.06 -1.79
C LYS A 32 9.19 -15.39 -0.43
N HIS A 33 8.02 -15.35 0.19
CA HIS A 33 7.86 -14.74 1.49
C HIS A 33 8.17 -15.74 2.61
N THR A 34 8.89 -15.26 3.60
CA THR A 34 9.09 -15.91 4.89
C THR A 34 8.09 -15.35 5.91
N PRO A 35 7.88 -16.00 7.06
CA PRO A 35 7.08 -15.42 8.14
C PRO A 35 7.54 -14.02 8.54
N GLN A 36 8.86 -13.78 8.56
CA GLN A 36 9.42 -12.45 8.85
C GLN A 36 9.03 -11.42 7.78
N SER A 37 9.10 -11.78 6.50
CA SER A 37 8.73 -10.85 5.43
C SER A 37 7.22 -10.57 5.38
N LEU A 38 6.36 -11.54 5.72
CA LEU A 38 4.92 -11.34 5.87
C LEU A 38 4.61 -10.44 7.08
N LYS A 39 5.30 -10.65 8.20
CA LYS A 39 5.26 -9.76 9.36
C LYS A 39 5.66 -8.32 8.98
N ASN A 40 6.68 -8.16 8.11
CA ASN A 40 7.09 -6.87 7.60
C ASN A 40 5.98 -6.22 6.73
N VAL A 41 5.34 -6.98 5.84
CA VAL A 41 4.20 -6.48 5.02
C VAL A 41 3.07 -5.98 5.91
N LEU A 42 2.67 -6.75 6.92
CA LEU A 42 1.63 -6.34 7.88
C LEU A 42 2.02 -5.07 8.65
N SER A 43 3.28 -4.97 9.05
CA SER A 43 3.84 -3.79 9.72
C SER A 43 3.80 -2.54 8.83
N ILE A 44 4.16 -2.68 7.54
CA ILE A 44 4.07 -1.60 6.57
C ILE A 44 2.61 -1.17 6.40
N MET A 45 1.70 -2.12 6.27
CA MET A 45 0.27 -1.83 6.17
C MET A 45 -0.22 -1.10 7.41
N TYR A 46 -0.02 -1.64 8.60
CA TYR A 46 -0.40 -0.97 9.85
C TYR A 46 0.14 0.46 9.93
N SER A 47 1.41 0.64 9.56
CA SER A 47 2.06 1.95 9.61
C SER A 47 1.49 2.95 8.61
N LYS A 48 0.98 2.51 7.45
CA LYS A 48 0.67 3.36 6.30
C LYS A 48 -0.79 3.30 5.84
N GLU A 49 -1.62 2.44 6.43
CA GLU A 49 -2.98 2.22 5.92
C GLU A 49 -3.83 3.50 5.88
N ASP A 50 -3.70 4.40 6.87
CA ASP A 50 -4.47 5.64 6.90
C ASP A 50 -4.16 6.52 5.68
N ILE A 51 -2.87 6.70 5.37
CA ILE A 51 -2.47 7.49 4.21
C ILE A 51 -2.73 6.74 2.89
N LEU A 52 -2.69 5.40 2.89
CA LEU A 52 -3.06 4.58 1.74
C LEU A 52 -4.55 4.72 1.44
N PHE A 53 -5.43 4.62 2.44
CA PHE A 53 -6.86 4.81 2.26
C PHE A 53 -7.19 6.21 1.74
N ALA A 54 -6.53 7.24 2.26
CA ALA A 54 -6.69 8.61 1.79
C ALA A 54 -6.18 8.79 0.34
N ALA A 55 -4.98 8.30 0.03
CA ALA A 55 -4.36 8.42 -1.28
C ALA A 55 -5.15 7.72 -2.38
N LEU A 56 -5.66 6.53 -2.09
CA LEU A 56 -6.46 5.73 -3.01
C LEU A 56 -7.95 6.13 -3.00
N LYS A 57 -8.35 7.04 -2.10
CA LYS A 57 -9.73 7.46 -1.88
C LYS A 57 -10.65 6.22 -1.75
N VAL A 58 -10.23 5.29 -0.88
CA VAL A 58 -10.96 4.03 -0.71
C VAL A 58 -12.36 4.36 -0.21
N ASN A 59 -13.38 3.73 -0.84
CA ASN A 59 -14.76 3.96 -0.45
C ASN A 59 -14.99 3.52 1.01
N PRO A 60 -15.53 4.39 1.90
CA PRO A 60 -15.76 4.06 3.31
C PRO A 60 -16.57 2.78 3.52
N ALA A 61 -17.63 2.55 2.74
CA ALA A 61 -18.43 1.33 2.84
C ALA A 61 -17.62 0.05 2.55
N ARG A 62 -16.58 0.15 1.72
CA ARG A 62 -15.65 -0.95 1.48
C ARG A 62 -14.67 -1.14 2.62
N ILE A 63 -14.22 -0.05 3.24
CA ILE A 63 -13.35 -0.12 4.43
C ILE A 63 -14.09 -0.85 5.55
N ASP A 64 -15.35 -0.54 5.76
CA ASP A 64 -16.15 -1.16 6.82
C ASP A 64 -16.45 -2.64 6.58
N SER A 65 -16.53 -3.08 5.31
CA SER A 65 -17.05 -4.41 4.96
C SER A 65 -16.02 -5.35 4.33
N TYR A 66 -15.20 -4.86 3.38
CA TYR A 66 -14.42 -5.73 2.48
C TYR A 66 -12.91 -5.52 2.52
N CYS A 67 -12.45 -4.37 3.00
CA CYS A 67 -11.03 -4.04 3.07
C CYS A 67 -10.69 -3.26 4.35
N GLN A 68 -11.12 -3.82 5.48
CA GLN A 68 -10.88 -3.27 6.81
C GLN A 68 -9.38 -3.05 7.07
N ALA A 69 -9.07 -2.16 7.98
CA ALA A 69 -7.71 -1.94 8.48
C ALA A 69 -7.12 -3.22 9.09
N VAL A 70 -5.81 -3.23 9.29
CA VAL A 70 -5.12 -4.32 9.98
C VAL A 70 -5.73 -4.52 11.37
N ASP A 71 -5.97 -5.77 11.71
CA ASP A 71 -6.50 -6.17 13.01
C ASP A 71 -5.41 -6.05 14.08
N GLU A 72 -5.54 -5.08 14.98
CA GLU A 72 -4.51 -4.82 16.00
C GLU A 72 -4.29 -6.00 16.95
N PRO A 73 -5.30 -6.69 17.47
CA PRO A 73 -5.14 -7.91 18.27
C PRO A 73 -4.34 -8.99 17.56
N ILE A 74 -4.66 -9.28 16.30
CA ILE A 74 -3.90 -10.26 15.49
C ILE A 74 -2.46 -9.77 15.27
N LEU A 75 -2.29 -8.48 14.98
CA LEU A 75 -0.98 -7.89 14.77
C LEU A 75 -0.09 -7.99 16.00
N GLU A 76 -0.64 -7.78 17.19
CA GLU A 76 0.10 -7.93 18.45
C GLU A 76 0.56 -9.38 18.67
N GLU A 77 -0.26 -10.38 18.33
CA GLU A 77 0.14 -11.79 18.39
C GLU A 77 1.26 -12.11 17.38
N ILE A 78 1.14 -11.60 16.15
CA ILE A 78 2.17 -11.76 15.13
C ILE A 78 3.47 -11.04 15.52
N ARG A 79 3.38 -9.90 16.21
CA ARG A 79 4.53 -9.15 16.71
C ARG A 79 5.38 -9.98 17.67
N LYS A 80 4.77 -10.84 18.49
CA LYS A 80 5.44 -11.70 19.46
C LYS A 80 6.19 -12.87 18.82
N LEU A 81 5.97 -13.15 17.51
CA LEU A 81 6.69 -14.23 16.83
C LEU A 81 8.20 -14.01 16.86
N PRO A 82 8.97 -15.03 17.22
CA PRO A 82 10.41 -14.94 17.25
C PRO A 82 11.01 -14.80 15.84
N SER A 83 12.23 -14.32 15.78
CA SER A 83 13.06 -14.41 14.59
C SER A 83 13.24 -15.88 14.20
N GLY A 84 12.93 -16.24 12.94
CA GLY A 84 12.98 -17.63 12.48
C GLY A 84 11.72 -18.46 12.75
N ALA A 85 10.60 -17.84 13.14
CA ALA A 85 9.31 -18.52 13.22
C ALA A 85 8.96 -19.26 11.92
N SER A 86 8.25 -20.39 12.03
CA SER A 86 7.75 -21.15 10.87
C SER A 86 6.45 -20.55 10.31
N MET A 87 6.08 -20.98 9.09
CA MET A 87 4.78 -20.60 8.50
C MET A 87 3.60 -21.12 9.33
N ASP A 88 3.75 -22.30 9.94
CA ASP A 88 2.71 -22.84 10.82
C ASP A 88 2.53 -22.01 12.09
N GLN A 89 3.62 -21.51 12.68
CA GLN A 89 3.55 -20.59 13.80
C GLN A 89 2.89 -19.25 13.42
N LEU A 90 3.19 -18.71 12.24
CA LEU A 90 2.51 -17.53 11.73
C LEU A 90 1.02 -17.78 11.50
N LYS A 91 0.68 -18.92 10.91
CA LYS A 91 -0.70 -19.36 10.66
C LYS A 91 -1.48 -19.50 11.97
N ASP A 92 -0.91 -20.17 12.96
CA ASP A 92 -1.50 -20.32 14.28
C ASP A 92 -1.82 -18.98 14.95
N ARG A 93 -0.88 -18.01 14.89
CA ARG A 93 -1.11 -16.65 15.40
C ARG A 93 -2.17 -15.89 14.61
N TRP A 94 -2.19 -16.05 13.29
CA TRP A 94 -3.21 -15.42 12.45
C TRP A 94 -4.63 -15.86 12.79
N TYR A 95 -4.80 -17.16 13.00
CA TYR A 95 -6.10 -17.76 13.33
C TYR A 95 -6.36 -17.92 14.83
N GLN A 96 -5.46 -17.43 15.69
CA GLN A 96 -5.60 -17.49 17.17
C GLN A 96 -5.87 -18.92 17.67
N GLY A 97 -5.11 -19.90 17.16
CA GLY A 97 -5.20 -21.30 17.55
C GLY A 97 -6.39 -22.07 16.95
N ARG A 98 -7.20 -21.46 16.08
CA ARG A 98 -8.32 -22.11 15.38
C ARG A 98 -8.09 -22.07 13.89
N ASP A 99 -7.45 -23.10 13.35
CA ASP A 99 -7.12 -23.14 11.91
C ASP A 99 -8.37 -22.97 11.04
N GLY A 100 -8.41 -21.88 10.29
CA GLY A 100 -9.46 -21.55 9.32
C GLY A 100 -8.92 -21.49 7.89
N SER A 101 -7.71 -22.03 7.67
CA SER A 101 -7.01 -21.89 6.39
C SER A 101 -7.69 -22.60 5.22
N ASP A 102 -8.53 -23.58 5.48
CA ASP A 102 -9.32 -24.31 4.48
C ASP A 102 -10.68 -23.66 4.15
N TYR A 103 -11.11 -22.67 4.94
CA TYR A 103 -12.38 -22.01 4.76
C TYR A 103 -12.28 -20.74 3.92
N HIS A 104 -12.67 -20.80 2.65
CA HIS A 104 -12.57 -19.70 1.70
C HIS A 104 -13.14 -18.36 2.20
N TYR A 105 -14.26 -18.37 2.91
CA TYR A 105 -14.94 -17.17 3.41
C TYR A 105 -14.60 -16.82 4.85
N HIS A 106 -13.46 -17.25 5.36
CA HIS A 106 -13.01 -16.89 6.70
C HIS A 106 -13.01 -15.37 6.90
N SER A 107 -13.51 -14.88 8.03
CA SER A 107 -13.72 -13.46 8.29
C SER A 107 -12.43 -12.62 8.17
N SER A 108 -11.27 -13.20 8.48
CA SER A 108 -9.98 -12.52 8.39
C SER A 108 -9.56 -12.14 6.96
N ARG A 109 -10.27 -12.63 5.92
CA ARG A 109 -10.03 -12.24 4.52
C ARG A 109 -10.44 -10.80 4.21
N TYR A 110 -11.33 -10.21 5.00
CA TYR A 110 -11.92 -8.90 4.72
C TYR A 110 -11.02 -7.74 5.19
N ARG A 111 -9.71 -7.87 5.05
CA ARG A 111 -8.71 -6.85 5.33
C ARG A 111 -8.16 -6.24 4.05
N ALA A 112 -7.70 -4.99 4.11
CA ALA A 112 -7.05 -4.29 2.99
C ALA A 112 -5.86 -5.08 2.42
N CYS A 113 -5.09 -5.72 3.31
CA CYS A 113 -4.07 -6.72 3.01
C CYS A 113 -4.53 -8.06 3.59
N ASN A 114 -5.10 -8.91 2.75
CA ASN A 114 -5.62 -10.20 3.14
C ASN A 114 -4.51 -11.25 3.20
N MET A 115 -4.05 -11.55 4.42
CA MET A 115 -3.08 -12.63 4.68
C MET A 115 -3.71 -14.02 4.74
N HIS A 116 -5.03 -14.15 4.94
CA HIS A 116 -5.70 -15.44 4.82
C HIS A 116 -5.43 -16.08 3.45
N SER A 117 -5.35 -15.27 2.40
CA SER A 117 -5.01 -15.73 1.06
C SER A 117 -3.61 -16.37 0.95
N VAL A 118 -2.67 -16.06 1.85
CA VAL A 118 -1.36 -16.74 1.89
C VAL A 118 -1.53 -18.21 2.25
N PHE A 119 -2.37 -18.51 3.24
CA PHE A 119 -2.59 -19.87 3.72
C PHE A 119 -3.57 -20.65 2.83
N TYR A 120 -4.51 -19.96 2.19
CA TYR A 120 -5.53 -20.58 1.34
C TYR A 120 -5.11 -20.71 -0.13
N HIS A 121 -4.47 -19.68 -0.71
CA HIS A 121 -4.12 -19.60 -2.15
C HIS A 121 -2.62 -19.53 -2.44
N GLY A 122 -1.78 -19.35 -1.41
CA GLY A 122 -0.35 -19.09 -1.60
C GLY A 122 -0.04 -17.67 -2.11
N THR A 123 -0.96 -16.70 -1.93
CA THR A 123 -0.78 -15.33 -2.41
C THR A 123 -1.11 -14.30 -1.33
N ILE A 124 -0.44 -13.14 -1.35
CA ILE A 124 -0.92 -11.96 -0.63
C ILE A 124 -1.99 -11.30 -1.48
N GLU A 125 -3.22 -11.19 -0.98
CA GLU A 125 -4.31 -10.50 -1.67
C GLU A 125 -4.46 -9.07 -1.18
N TRP A 126 -4.31 -8.12 -2.10
CA TRP A 126 -4.50 -6.69 -1.86
C TRP A 126 -5.90 -6.29 -2.27
N ARG A 127 -6.75 -5.92 -1.29
CA ARG A 127 -8.19 -5.66 -1.48
C ARG A 127 -8.58 -4.18 -1.39
N LEU A 128 -7.63 -3.31 -1.05
CA LEU A 128 -7.88 -1.89 -0.77
C LEU A 128 -8.23 -1.05 -2.01
N PHE A 129 -8.05 -1.56 -3.22
CA PHE A 129 -8.26 -0.77 -4.42
C PHE A 129 -9.73 -0.71 -4.81
N ASN A 130 -10.27 0.50 -5.05
CA ASN A 130 -11.53 0.65 -5.74
C ASN A 130 -11.40 0.11 -7.17
N SER A 131 -12.51 -0.31 -7.77
CA SER A 131 -12.50 -0.67 -9.18
C SER A 131 -12.24 0.55 -10.06
N THR A 132 -11.61 0.33 -11.20
CA THR A 132 -11.30 1.39 -12.16
C THR A 132 -11.25 0.87 -13.58
N LEU A 133 -11.79 1.65 -14.51
CA LEU A 133 -11.60 1.47 -15.96
C LEU A 133 -10.53 2.42 -16.53
N HIS A 134 -9.74 3.04 -15.65
CA HIS A 134 -8.59 3.83 -16.03
C HIS A 134 -7.31 2.97 -16.03
N ALA A 135 -6.83 2.63 -17.22
CA ALA A 135 -5.69 1.71 -17.40
C ALA A 135 -4.39 2.13 -16.65
N GLY A 136 -4.16 3.45 -16.50
CA GLY A 136 -3.03 3.98 -15.74
C GLY A 136 -3.18 3.77 -14.23
N GLU A 137 -4.39 3.91 -13.69
CA GLU A 137 -4.69 3.64 -12.28
C GLU A 137 -4.58 2.15 -11.96
N ALA A 138 -5.16 1.30 -12.80
CA ALA A 138 -5.04 -0.16 -12.63
C ALA A 138 -3.56 -0.58 -12.59
N LYS A 139 -2.74 -0.05 -13.51
CA LYS A 139 -1.28 -0.27 -13.49
C LYS A 139 -0.64 0.24 -12.20
N ALA A 140 -0.99 1.44 -11.74
CA ALA A 140 -0.42 2.03 -10.54
C ALA A 140 -0.76 1.22 -9.28
N ASN A 141 -1.98 0.71 -9.16
CA ASN A 141 -2.44 -0.12 -8.06
C ASN A 141 -1.65 -1.44 -8.00
N ILE A 142 -1.44 -2.12 -9.13
CA ILE A 142 -0.65 -3.35 -9.20
C ILE A 142 0.80 -3.08 -8.80
N ILE A 143 1.40 -2.02 -9.33
CA ILE A 143 2.79 -1.67 -9.00
C ILE A 143 2.93 -1.34 -7.51
N LEU A 144 1.97 -0.66 -6.90
CA LEU A 144 1.99 -0.38 -5.47
C LEU A 144 1.93 -1.67 -4.65
N ALA A 145 1.02 -2.60 -4.96
CA ALA A 145 0.91 -3.89 -4.30
C ALA A 145 2.22 -4.69 -4.38
N MET A 146 2.81 -4.77 -5.57
CA MET A 146 4.10 -5.45 -5.79
C MET A 146 5.24 -4.77 -5.03
N ALA A 147 5.28 -3.42 -5.01
CA ALA A 147 6.34 -2.67 -4.35
C ALA A 147 6.29 -2.83 -2.82
N ILE A 148 5.09 -2.84 -2.21
CA ILE A 148 4.95 -3.10 -0.78
C ILE A 148 5.33 -4.56 -0.45
N SER A 149 4.91 -5.52 -1.28
CA SER A 149 5.28 -6.94 -1.10
C SER A 149 6.82 -7.11 -1.19
N ALA A 150 7.46 -6.52 -2.20
CA ALA A 150 8.92 -6.54 -2.33
C ALA A 150 9.63 -5.86 -1.17
N GLN A 151 9.11 -4.73 -0.67
CA GLN A 151 9.66 -4.06 0.51
C GLN A 151 9.58 -4.95 1.75
N GLY A 152 8.50 -5.73 1.91
CA GLY A 152 8.39 -6.71 2.99
C GLY A 152 9.53 -7.74 2.98
N ILE A 153 9.95 -8.20 1.79
CA ILE A 153 11.08 -9.11 1.63
C ILE A 153 12.41 -8.41 1.94
N ASN A 154 12.60 -7.22 1.42
CA ASN A 154 13.87 -6.48 1.51
C ASN A 154 14.11 -5.81 2.87
N GLN A 155 13.06 -5.60 3.65
CA GLN A 155 13.14 -4.90 4.94
C GLN A 155 13.72 -5.83 6.01
N LYS A 156 14.79 -5.40 6.69
CA LYS A 156 15.43 -6.17 7.75
C LYS A 156 14.66 -6.15 9.07
N TYR A 157 14.02 -5.02 9.37
CA TYR A 157 13.39 -4.79 10.68
C TYR A 157 11.93 -4.41 10.52
N THR A 158 11.11 -4.88 11.44
CA THR A 158 9.70 -4.59 11.54
C THR A 158 9.48 -3.39 12.47
N GLN A 159 8.68 -2.41 12.05
CA GLN A 159 8.28 -1.28 12.89
C GLN A 159 6.76 -1.23 12.99
N PHE A 160 6.23 -1.50 14.18
CA PHE A 160 4.80 -1.41 14.49
C PHE A 160 4.44 -0.03 15.04
N ARG A 161 4.53 0.98 14.20
CA ARG A 161 4.20 2.36 14.55
C ARG A 161 3.39 3.01 13.44
N LYS A 162 2.24 3.58 13.81
CA LYS A 162 1.45 4.40 12.90
C LYS A 162 2.25 5.62 12.43
N THR A 163 2.14 5.94 11.16
CA THR A 163 2.72 7.14 10.58
C THR A 163 1.64 8.22 10.51
N PRO A 164 1.81 9.34 11.20
CA PRO A 164 0.87 10.45 11.06
C PRO A 164 0.79 10.92 9.60
N ILE A 165 -0.40 11.22 9.14
CA ILE A 165 -0.60 11.80 7.79
C ILE A 165 0.06 13.18 7.71
N GLY A 166 0.00 13.96 8.81
CA GLY A 166 0.59 15.30 8.91
C GLY A 166 -0.14 16.34 8.06
N ASP A 167 0.39 17.56 8.06
CA ASP A 167 -0.22 18.70 7.36
C ASP A 167 0.01 18.67 5.84
N ASN A 168 0.98 17.87 5.38
CA ASN A 168 1.28 17.69 3.96
C ASN A 168 1.25 16.20 3.57
N PRO A 169 0.04 15.63 3.38
CA PRO A 169 -0.12 14.22 3.00
C PRO A 169 0.57 13.86 1.69
N ALA A 170 0.54 14.76 0.69
CA ALA A 170 1.15 14.52 -0.61
C ALA A 170 2.67 14.31 -0.50
N PHE A 171 3.36 15.12 0.31
CA PHE A 171 4.79 14.95 0.58
C PHE A 171 5.06 13.65 1.36
N THR A 172 4.28 13.40 2.42
CA THR A 172 4.42 12.20 3.25
C THR A 172 4.29 10.94 2.41
N PHE A 173 3.25 10.86 1.57
CA PHE A 173 3.02 9.69 0.74
C PHE A 173 4.05 9.57 -0.40
N ARG A 174 4.42 10.68 -1.03
CA ARG A 174 5.50 10.67 -2.03
C ARG A 174 6.80 10.12 -1.44
N THR A 175 7.16 10.54 -0.23
CA THR A 175 8.35 10.02 0.45
C THR A 175 8.27 8.52 0.66
N PHE A 176 7.10 8.00 1.03
CA PHE A 176 6.87 6.56 1.15
C PHE A 176 7.04 5.85 -0.21
N LEU A 177 6.44 6.37 -1.29
CA LEU A 177 6.59 5.78 -2.63
C LEU A 177 8.06 5.73 -3.08
N LEU A 178 8.84 6.77 -2.78
CA LEU A 178 10.28 6.78 -3.10
C LEU A 178 11.04 5.71 -2.29
N ARG A 179 10.68 5.51 -1.02
CA ARG A 179 11.26 4.45 -0.18
C ARG A 179 10.90 3.04 -0.64
N LEU A 180 9.77 2.88 -1.31
CA LEU A 180 9.40 1.64 -2.00
C LEU A 180 10.17 1.43 -3.32
N GLY A 181 11.10 2.33 -3.68
CA GLY A 181 11.86 2.24 -4.93
C GLY A 181 11.12 2.78 -6.15
N LEU A 182 9.93 3.37 -5.99
CA LEU A 182 9.20 3.99 -7.11
C LEU A 182 9.79 5.36 -7.47
N ILE A 183 11.08 5.36 -7.84
CA ILE A 183 11.89 6.52 -8.22
C ILE A 183 11.87 6.64 -9.76
N GLY A 184 12.65 7.42 -10.39
CA GLY A 184 12.86 7.46 -11.83
C GLY A 184 11.66 7.93 -12.70
N PRO A 185 11.93 8.20 -13.99
CA PRO A 185 10.91 8.63 -14.94
C PRO A 185 9.90 7.53 -15.28
N GLU A 186 10.29 6.26 -15.24
CA GLU A 186 9.42 5.08 -15.50
C GLU A 186 8.24 4.98 -14.53
N TYR A 187 8.41 5.47 -13.29
CA TYR A 187 7.36 5.52 -12.28
C TYR A 187 6.64 6.87 -12.18
N LYS A 188 6.95 7.85 -13.05
CA LYS A 188 6.33 9.18 -13.01
C LYS A 188 4.81 9.11 -13.06
N ASN A 189 4.26 8.35 -14.01
CA ASN A 189 2.81 8.18 -14.14
C ASN A 189 2.20 7.40 -12.98
N VAL A 190 2.91 6.41 -12.45
CA VAL A 190 2.49 5.67 -11.25
C VAL A 190 2.33 6.61 -10.07
N ARG A 191 3.38 7.41 -9.77
CA ARG A 191 3.31 8.40 -8.70
C ARG A 191 2.23 9.46 -8.93
N MET A 192 2.02 9.88 -10.17
CA MET A 192 0.96 10.83 -10.51
C MET A 192 -0.42 10.29 -10.12
N HIS A 193 -0.74 9.03 -10.48
CA HIS A 193 -2.01 8.41 -10.14
C HIS A 193 -2.17 8.19 -8.64
N LEU A 194 -1.12 7.73 -7.95
CA LEU A 194 -1.17 7.45 -6.51
C LEU A 194 -1.24 8.72 -5.64
N LEU A 195 -0.77 9.87 -6.14
CA LEU A 195 -0.74 11.14 -5.39
C LEU A 195 -1.89 12.08 -5.73
N LYS A 196 -2.76 11.74 -6.69
CA LYS A 196 -3.75 12.67 -7.23
C LYS A 196 -4.80 13.14 -6.23
N ASN A 197 -5.13 12.30 -5.25
CA ASN A 197 -6.19 12.56 -4.27
C ASN A 197 -5.70 13.23 -2.97
N LEU A 198 -4.37 13.38 -2.81
CA LEU A 198 -3.81 13.95 -1.59
C LEU A 198 -3.57 15.44 -1.73
N PRO A 199 -4.01 16.26 -0.75
CA PRO A 199 -3.69 17.68 -0.71
C PRO A 199 -2.23 17.91 -0.34
N GLY A 200 -1.76 19.12 -0.61
CA GLY A 200 -0.43 19.59 -0.25
C GLY A 200 0.59 19.54 -1.38
N ASP A 201 1.78 20.00 -1.08
CA ASP A 201 2.90 20.07 -2.03
C ASP A 201 3.66 18.74 -2.06
N LYS A 202 3.88 18.23 -3.26
CA LYS A 202 4.60 16.95 -3.47
C LYS A 202 6.11 17.09 -3.32
N ALA A 203 6.66 18.29 -3.50
CA ALA A 203 8.11 18.55 -3.51
C ALA A 203 8.63 19.08 -2.19
N TRP A 204 7.83 19.88 -1.48
CA TRP A 204 8.23 20.58 -0.28
C TRP A 204 7.44 20.10 0.93
N ARG A 205 8.15 19.82 2.03
CA ARG A 205 7.51 19.36 3.27
C ARG A 205 6.70 20.46 3.93
N HIS A 206 7.23 21.67 3.93
CA HIS A 206 6.62 22.89 4.44
C HIS A 206 6.41 23.87 3.30
N ASP A 207 5.79 25.00 3.55
CA ASP A 207 5.61 26.04 2.54
C ASP A 207 6.96 26.42 1.91
N LYS A 208 6.98 26.46 0.57
CA LYS A 208 8.19 26.77 -0.22
C LYS A 208 8.78 28.13 0.17
N SER A 209 7.96 29.09 0.54
CA SER A 209 8.40 30.43 0.96
C SER A 209 9.34 30.39 2.17
N LEU A 210 9.12 29.45 3.11
CA LEU A 210 9.99 29.28 4.27
C LEU A 210 11.42 28.82 3.90
N TYR A 211 11.57 28.08 2.81
CA TYR A 211 12.89 27.66 2.34
C TYR A 211 13.59 28.77 1.54
N LEU A 212 12.84 29.57 0.79
CA LEU A 212 13.39 30.66 0.00
C LEU A 212 13.83 31.85 0.86
N SER A 213 13.14 32.13 1.97
CA SER A 213 13.52 33.19 2.90
C SER A 213 14.82 32.93 3.67
N ASN A 214 15.21 31.65 3.78
CA ASN A 214 16.44 31.24 4.48
C ASN A 214 17.66 31.07 3.54
N GLN A 215 17.53 31.36 2.24
CA GLN A 215 18.72 31.38 1.37
C GLN A 215 19.53 32.66 1.60
N PRO A 216 20.88 32.57 1.78
CA PRO A 216 21.71 33.76 1.85
C PRO A 216 21.50 34.56 0.56
N ARG A 217 21.22 35.86 0.71
CA ARG A 217 21.09 36.76 -0.42
C ARG A 217 22.39 36.67 -1.23
N PRO A 218 22.31 36.59 -2.58
CA PRO A 218 23.53 36.64 -3.41
C PRO A 218 24.30 37.92 -3.03
N ARG A 219 25.60 37.77 -2.74
CA ARG A 219 26.49 38.93 -2.56
C ARG A 219 26.43 39.71 -3.87
N THR A 220 25.86 40.87 -3.83
CA THR A 220 26.05 41.87 -4.86
C THR A 220 27.52 42.29 -4.74
N ASP A 221 28.37 41.76 -5.60
CA ASP A 221 29.68 42.33 -5.82
C ASP A 221 29.44 43.72 -6.44
N GLU A 222 29.33 44.71 -5.57
CA GLU A 222 29.46 46.10 -6.01
C GLU A 222 30.92 46.31 -6.46
N ALA A 223 31.04 46.59 -7.73
CA ALA A 223 32.26 46.93 -8.43
C ALA A 223 33.04 48.01 -7.69
N ARG A 224 34.33 47.80 -7.57
CA ARG A 224 35.34 48.88 -7.52
C ARG A 224 36.10 48.93 -8.84
#